data_44ee53dd20543e14a8c753f7d7c04d2f
#
_entry.id   44ee53dd20543e14a8c753f7d7c04d2f
#
_cell.length_a   1.000
_cell.length_b   1.000
_cell.length_c   1.000
_cell.angle_alpha   90.00
_cell.angle_beta   90.00
_cell.angle_gamma   90.00
#
_symmetry.space_group_name_H-M   'P 1'
#
loop_
_entity.id
_entity.type
_entity.pdbx_description
1 polymer ?
#
loop_
_entity_poly.entity_id
_entity_poly.type
_entity_poly.pdbx_seq_one_letter_code
_entity_poly.pdbx_strand_id
1 'polypeptide(L)'
;MAKRMPKIGGTFLQAESEVAAINMVIGVAAAGKRVMTSSSSPGISLKAEGISYLAGCDLPALVINVQRGGPGLGGIQPSQSDYFQATKGGGHGDYRNIVLAPASVQEMATLTVKGFDLADKYRMVAMILADGTMGQMMEPVSLDVSEQATYEKTWAVTGTKLERKHNIINSLSLVPEELEKFNIERYNKYKTVEENEVLVEEYMTEDADIVLVAYGIAARVSKNAIAAARAEGIKVGLVRPITLWPFPKATLEKLSHTAKAFISVEMSMGQMIEDVELATRCRKPVLLCNRSGGMIPTPEAVLAKIKEAGGIE
;
A
#
# COMPACT_ATOMS: atom_id res chain seq x y z
N MET A 1 21.40 -3.42 -4.48
CA MET A 1 21.06 -2.80 -5.77
C MET A 1 22.28 -2.14 -6.43
N ALA A 2 23.08 -1.31 -5.74
CA ALA A 2 24.23 -0.57 -6.32
C ALA A 2 25.19 -1.44 -7.15
N LYS A 3 25.52 -2.65 -6.70
CA LYS A 3 26.42 -3.57 -7.44
C LYS A 3 25.80 -4.24 -8.67
N ARG A 4 24.46 -4.35 -8.73
CA ARG A 4 23.77 -5.13 -9.76
C ARG A 4 23.12 -4.25 -10.85
N MET A 5 22.53 -3.12 -10.48
CA MET A 5 21.82 -2.26 -11.43
C MET A 5 22.68 -1.86 -12.65
N PRO A 6 23.93 -1.37 -12.47
CA PRO A 6 24.76 -1.02 -13.62
C PRO A 6 25.07 -2.21 -14.54
N LYS A 7 25.15 -3.44 -14.00
CA LYS A 7 25.45 -4.65 -14.78
C LYS A 7 24.33 -5.09 -15.71
N ILE A 8 23.10 -4.63 -15.44
CA ILE A 8 21.91 -4.93 -16.26
C ILE A 8 21.42 -3.70 -17.03
N GLY A 9 22.27 -2.68 -17.19
CA GLY A 9 21.92 -1.46 -17.91
C GLY A 9 21.00 -0.50 -17.14
N GLY A 10 20.76 -0.75 -15.86
CA GLY A 10 19.97 0.13 -14.98
C GLY A 10 20.87 1.13 -14.26
N THR A 11 20.26 2.17 -13.71
CA THR A 11 20.94 3.21 -12.94
C THR A 11 20.57 3.07 -11.45
N PHE A 12 21.56 3.17 -10.58
CA PHE A 12 21.39 3.29 -9.14
C PHE A 12 22.09 4.56 -8.68
N LEU A 13 21.36 5.37 -7.93
CA LEU A 13 21.89 6.58 -7.32
C LEU A 13 21.53 6.59 -5.84
N GLN A 14 22.48 6.94 -5.00
CA GLN A 14 22.22 7.25 -3.60
C GLN A 14 22.21 8.77 -3.45
N ALA A 15 21.04 9.33 -3.15
CA ALA A 15 20.90 10.74 -2.86
C ALA A 15 21.37 11.05 -1.43
N GLU A 16 21.77 12.29 -1.18
CA GLU A 16 22.21 12.75 0.15
C GLU A 16 21.04 12.94 1.13
N SER A 17 19.81 13.13 0.60
CA SER A 17 18.59 13.28 1.40
C SER A 17 17.37 12.70 0.69
N GLU A 18 16.32 12.44 1.45
CA GLU A 18 15.04 11.98 0.92
C GLU A 18 14.35 13.03 0.07
N VAL A 19 14.52 14.32 0.38
CA VAL A 19 14.00 15.44 -0.42
C VAL A 19 14.68 15.47 -1.79
N ALA A 20 16.01 15.32 -1.84
CA ALA A 20 16.73 15.22 -3.11
C ALA A 20 16.33 13.97 -3.89
N ALA A 21 16.20 12.82 -3.21
CA ALA A 21 15.81 11.56 -3.85
C ALA A 21 14.46 11.66 -4.55
N ILE A 22 13.44 12.23 -3.91
CA ILE A 22 12.11 12.33 -4.53
C ILE A 22 12.08 13.33 -5.70
N ASN A 23 12.87 14.42 -5.63
CA ASN A 23 12.99 15.34 -6.76
C ASN A 23 13.70 14.71 -7.97
N MET A 24 14.71 13.87 -7.73
CA MET A 24 15.33 13.07 -8.80
C MET A 24 14.31 12.09 -9.42
N VAL A 25 13.47 11.47 -8.60
CA VAL A 25 12.38 10.59 -9.08
C VAL A 25 11.42 11.35 -9.99
N ILE A 26 11.01 12.58 -9.63
CA ILE A 26 10.17 13.43 -10.47
C ILE A 26 10.82 13.66 -11.85
N GLY A 27 12.10 14.02 -11.88
CA GLY A 27 12.83 14.25 -13.13
C GLY A 27 12.91 13.00 -14.01
N VAL A 28 13.22 11.84 -13.44
CA VAL A 28 13.32 10.57 -14.16
C VAL A 28 11.95 10.11 -14.67
N ALA A 29 10.89 10.22 -13.84
CA ALA A 29 9.52 9.94 -14.24
C ALA A 29 9.07 10.85 -15.38
N ALA A 30 9.35 12.16 -15.29
CA ALA A 30 9.05 13.12 -16.35
C ALA A 30 9.73 12.77 -17.69
N ALA A 31 10.93 12.20 -17.65
CA ALA A 31 11.61 11.67 -18.84
C ALA A 31 11.04 10.33 -19.35
N GLY A 32 9.93 9.85 -18.78
CA GLY A 32 9.24 8.63 -19.22
C GLY A 32 9.92 7.32 -18.83
N LYS A 33 10.86 7.35 -17.88
CA LYS A 33 11.55 6.14 -17.43
C LYS A 33 10.87 5.55 -16.18
N ARG A 34 10.90 4.22 -16.03
CA ARG A 34 10.52 3.56 -14.78
C ARG A 34 11.51 3.94 -13.70
N VAL A 35 11.01 4.38 -12.56
CA VAL A 35 11.82 4.85 -11.45
C VAL A 35 11.20 4.43 -10.13
N MET A 36 12.05 4.09 -9.17
CA MET A 36 11.63 3.82 -7.80
C MET A 36 12.53 4.51 -6.78
N THR A 37 11.95 4.77 -5.63
CA THR A 37 12.69 5.16 -4.42
C THR A 37 12.22 4.33 -3.24
N SER A 38 13.14 4.02 -2.33
CA SER A 38 12.81 3.32 -1.09
C SER A 38 13.23 4.16 0.11
N SER A 39 12.47 4.04 1.20
CA SER A 39 12.79 4.64 2.47
C SER A 39 12.01 3.94 3.60
N SER A 40 12.10 4.47 4.78
CA SER A 40 11.39 4.05 5.98
C SER A 40 10.67 5.28 6.56
N SER A 41 9.57 5.10 7.19
CA SER A 41 8.66 6.05 7.84
C SER A 41 9.09 7.53 7.89
N PRO A 42 10.11 7.97 8.65
CA PRO A 42 10.53 9.38 8.65
C PRO A 42 11.00 9.89 7.29
N GLY A 43 11.69 9.04 6.51
CA GLY A 43 12.14 9.41 5.17
C GLY A 43 10.99 9.53 4.18
N ILE A 44 9.91 8.74 4.36
CA ILE A 44 8.68 8.92 3.56
C ILE A 44 8.00 10.24 3.91
N SER A 45 8.02 10.65 5.18
CA SER A 45 7.53 11.97 5.59
C SER A 45 8.27 13.10 4.85
N LEU A 46 9.60 13.00 4.71
CA LEU A 46 10.40 13.97 3.94
C LEU A 46 10.12 13.92 2.42
N LYS A 47 9.61 12.82 1.90
CA LYS A 47 9.22 12.68 0.48
C LYS A 47 7.77 13.10 0.20
N ALA A 48 6.97 13.38 1.21
CA ALA A 48 5.53 13.59 1.08
C ALA A 48 5.16 14.73 0.11
N GLU A 49 5.89 15.85 0.15
CA GLU A 49 5.71 16.95 -0.80
C GLU A 49 5.97 16.50 -2.24
N GLY A 50 7.09 15.82 -2.48
CA GLY A 50 7.44 15.33 -3.82
C GLY A 50 6.45 14.26 -4.34
N ILE A 51 5.88 13.44 -3.46
CA ILE A 51 4.81 12.51 -3.82
C ILE A 51 3.56 13.28 -4.27
N SER A 52 3.20 14.37 -3.56
CA SER A 52 2.13 15.27 -3.98
C SER A 52 2.41 15.89 -5.36
N TYR A 53 3.66 16.30 -5.64
CA TYR A 53 4.03 16.82 -6.97
C TYR A 53 3.96 15.75 -8.06
N LEU A 54 4.38 14.51 -7.79
CA LEU A 54 4.19 13.39 -8.73
C LEU A 54 2.72 13.22 -9.09
N ALA A 55 1.83 13.26 -8.10
CA ALA A 55 0.38 13.20 -8.30
C ALA A 55 -0.14 14.42 -9.06
N GLY A 56 0.34 15.63 -8.72
CA GLY A 56 -0.03 16.88 -9.40
C GLY A 56 0.37 16.91 -10.88
N CYS A 57 1.46 16.21 -11.24
CA CYS A 57 1.97 16.12 -12.61
C CYS A 57 1.50 14.85 -13.35
N ASP A 58 0.68 13.99 -12.74
CA ASP A 58 0.31 12.66 -13.26
C ASP A 58 1.54 11.84 -13.69
N LEU A 59 2.56 11.78 -12.83
CA LEU A 59 3.81 11.06 -13.08
C LEU A 59 3.81 9.70 -12.40
N PRO A 60 4.14 8.62 -13.14
CA PRO A 60 4.26 7.29 -12.57
C PRO A 60 5.58 7.12 -11.81
N ALA A 61 5.51 6.59 -10.60
CA ALA A 61 6.69 6.20 -9.82
C ALA A 61 6.33 5.09 -8.84
N LEU A 62 7.32 4.28 -8.44
CA LEU A 62 7.18 3.31 -7.37
C LEU A 62 7.90 3.83 -6.12
N VAL A 63 7.18 3.88 -5.01
CA VAL A 63 7.72 4.22 -3.69
C VAL A 63 7.66 2.96 -2.82
N ILE A 64 8.75 2.62 -2.16
CA ILE A 64 8.77 1.52 -1.20
C ILE A 64 8.95 2.10 0.20
N ASN A 65 7.95 1.90 1.06
CA ASN A 65 8.01 2.22 2.48
C ASN A 65 8.16 0.94 3.29
N VAL A 66 9.30 0.77 3.94
CA VAL A 66 9.51 -0.27 4.94
C VAL A 66 9.24 0.35 6.31
N GLN A 67 8.02 0.19 6.81
CA GLN A 67 7.53 0.84 8.01
C GLN A 67 8.31 0.44 9.25
N ARG A 68 8.57 1.41 10.10
CA ARG A 68 9.15 1.23 11.43
C ARG A 68 8.39 2.02 12.49
N GLY A 69 8.60 1.66 13.76
CA GLY A 69 7.91 2.29 14.88
C GLY A 69 8.23 3.78 15.02
N GLY A 70 7.18 4.59 15.08
CA GLY A 70 7.16 6.01 15.37
C GLY A 70 6.34 6.29 16.63
N PRO A 71 5.98 7.56 16.91
CA PRO A 71 6.29 8.78 16.15
C PRO A 71 7.71 9.32 16.37
N GLY A 72 8.07 10.35 15.61
CA GLY A 72 9.38 11.02 15.67
C GLY A 72 10.50 10.11 15.17
N LEU A 73 11.64 10.12 15.82
CA LEU A 73 12.76 9.23 15.49
C LEU A 73 12.37 7.75 15.68
N GLY A 74 11.55 7.48 16.71
CA GLY A 74 11.00 6.16 16.99
C GLY A 74 12.06 5.08 17.18
N GLY A 75 11.74 3.87 16.69
CA GLY A 75 12.62 2.70 16.72
C GLY A 75 12.91 2.15 15.33
N ILE A 76 13.72 1.10 15.27
CA ILE A 76 14.02 0.37 14.02
C ILE A 76 13.12 -0.86 13.83
N GLN A 77 12.28 -1.14 14.80
CA GLN A 77 11.43 -2.32 14.84
C GLN A 77 10.20 -2.16 13.90
N PRO A 78 9.59 -3.26 13.47
CA PRO A 78 8.48 -3.23 12.50
C PRO A 78 7.26 -2.49 13.03
N SER A 79 6.51 -1.88 12.13
CA SER A 79 5.25 -1.18 12.44
C SER A 79 4.31 -1.20 11.26
N GLN A 80 3.03 -0.89 11.51
CA GLN A 80 2.01 -0.61 10.49
C GLN A 80 1.36 0.77 10.72
N SER A 81 2.08 1.68 11.41
CA SER A 81 1.55 2.99 11.79
C SER A 81 1.59 4.05 10.68
N ASP A 82 2.10 3.72 9.49
CA ASP A 82 2.07 4.61 8.34
C ASP A 82 0.87 4.33 7.40
N TYR A 83 -0.10 3.54 7.86
CA TYR A 83 -1.26 3.19 7.06
C TYR A 83 -2.02 4.44 6.58
N PHE A 84 -2.32 5.39 7.47
CA PHE A 84 -2.97 6.63 7.09
C PHE A 84 -2.12 7.48 6.16
N GLN A 85 -0.82 7.60 6.43
CA GLN A 85 0.09 8.33 5.55
C GLN A 85 0.09 7.76 4.13
N ALA A 86 0.05 6.44 3.99
CA ALA A 86 0.05 5.78 2.68
C ALA A 86 -1.30 5.88 1.97
N THR A 87 -2.42 5.67 2.69
CA THR A 87 -3.75 5.47 2.11
C THR A 87 -4.62 6.72 2.08
N LYS A 88 -4.38 7.68 3.00
CA LYS A 88 -5.17 8.93 3.10
C LYS A 88 -4.45 10.13 2.48
N GLY A 89 -3.24 9.93 1.90
CA GLY A 89 -2.39 10.99 1.35
C GLY A 89 -1.48 11.60 2.41
N GLY A 90 -0.18 11.35 2.32
CA GLY A 90 0.81 11.83 3.29
C GLY A 90 1.32 13.26 3.04
N GLY A 91 1.05 13.81 1.85
CA GLY A 91 1.38 15.19 1.46
C GLY A 91 0.13 16.07 1.48
N HIS A 92 0.08 17.05 0.58
CA HIS A 92 -1.02 17.99 0.45
C HIS A 92 -1.79 17.80 -0.86
N GLY A 93 -3.05 18.26 -0.89
CA GLY A 93 -3.94 18.21 -2.04
C GLY A 93 -4.77 16.92 -2.11
N ASP A 94 -5.68 16.91 -3.09
CA ASP A 94 -6.64 15.83 -3.28
C ASP A 94 -6.04 14.72 -4.15
N TYR A 95 -5.22 13.84 -3.56
CA TYR A 95 -4.64 12.73 -4.30
C TYR A 95 -4.71 11.39 -3.55
N ARG A 96 -4.49 10.32 -4.29
CA ARG A 96 -4.36 8.94 -3.79
C ARG A 96 -3.15 8.26 -4.44
N ASN A 97 -2.55 7.35 -3.70
CA ASN A 97 -1.55 6.41 -4.21
C ASN A 97 -2.17 5.02 -4.31
N ILE A 98 -1.72 4.21 -5.26
CA ILE A 98 -2.02 2.77 -5.24
C ILE A 98 -1.12 2.15 -4.18
N VAL A 99 -1.69 1.52 -3.15
CA VAL A 99 -0.92 0.99 -2.01
C VAL A 99 -1.03 -0.52 -1.95
N LEU A 100 0.09 -1.21 -2.08
CA LEU A 100 0.21 -2.67 -2.11
C LEU A 100 0.94 -3.16 -0.86
N ALA A 101 0.36 -4.13 -0.17
CA ALA A 101 0.89 -4.69 1.09
C ALA A 101 1.27 -6.17 0.93
N PRO A 102 2.57 -6.48 0.73
CA PRO A 102 3.04 -7.86 0.66
C PRO A 102 2.97 -8.55 2.02
N ALA A 103 2.73 -9.86 2.01
CA ALA A 103 2.77 -10.73 3.19
C ALA A 103 3.84 -11.82 3.09
N SER A 104 4.67 -11.83 2.04
CA SER A 104 5.79 -12.75 1.85
C SER A 104 6.91 -12.10 1.02
N VAL A 105 8.11 -12.68 1.06
CA VAL A 105 9.23 -12.21 0.24
C VAL A 105 8.94 -12.40 -1.26
N GLN A 106 8.20 -13.46 -1.61
CA GLN A 106 7.72 -13.65 -2.99
C GLN A 106 6.80 -12.51 -3.41
N GLU A 107 5.85 -12.11 -2.55
CA GLU A 107 4.97 -10.98 -2.86
C GLU A 107 5.72 -9.64 -2.92
N MET A 108 6.79 -9.44 -2.12
CA MET A 108 7.66 -8.28 -2.29
C MET A 108 8.19 -8.17 -3.72
N ALA A 109 8.60 -9.29 -4.33
CA ALA A 109 9.08 -9.30 -5.71
C ALA A 109 7.94 -9.09 -6.71
N THR A 110 6.87 -9.87 -6.62
CA THR A 110 5.76 -9.84 -7.60
C THR A 110 4.96 -8.54 -7.55
N LEU A 111 4.68 -8.02 -6.35
CA LEU A 111 3.98 -6.74 -6.19
C LEU A 111 4.86 -5.53 -6.58
N THR A 112 6.19 -5.65 -6.50
CA THR A 112 7.09 -4.61 -7.04
C THR A 112 6.92 -4.49 -8.55
N VAL A 113 6.88 -5.60 -9.28
CA VAL A 113 6.63 -5.60 -10.73
C VAL A 113 5.24 -5.04 -11.03
N LYS A 114 4.21 -5.57 -10.35
CA LYS A 114 2.82 -5.09 -10.49
C LYS A 114 2.69 -3.60 -10.16
N GLY A 115 3.40 -3.12 -9.15
CA GLY A 115 3.42 -1.70 -8.77
C GLY A 115 3.94 -0.80 -9.89
N PHE A 116 4.99 -1.19 -10.59
CA PHE A 116 5.46 -0.48 -11.77
C PHE A 116 4.43 -0.47 -12.91
N ASP A 117 3.79 -1.60 -13.16
CA ASP A 117 2.79 -1.71 -14.23
C ASP A 117 1.55 -0.87 -13.93
N LEU A 118 1.07 -0.90 -12.68
CA LEU A 118 -0.06 -0.07 -12.24
C LEU A 118 0.29 1.43 -12.26
N ALA A 119 1.51 1.79 -11.81
CA ALA A 119 1.98 3.18 -11.88
C ALA A 119 1.97 3.70 -13.33
N ASP A 120 2.53 2.94 -14.26
CA ASP A 120 2.55 3.30 -15.69
C ASP A 120 1.13 3.34 -16.29
N LYS A 121 0.29 2.32 -16.00
CA LYS A 121 -1.07 2.20 -16.52
C LYS A 121 -1.94 3.40 -16.19
N TYR A 122 -1.87 3.85 -14.95
CA TYR A 122 -2.74 4.92 -14.44
C TYR A 122 -2.05 6.26 -14.32
N ARG A 123 -0.74 6.34 -14.63
CA ARG A 123 0.07 7.54 -14.40
C ARG A 123 -0.11 8.04 -12.96
N MET A 124 0.20 7.19 -12.01
CA MET A 124 0.05 7.42 -10.57
C MET A 124 1.28 6.92 -9.84
N VAL A 125 1.42 7.38 -8.60
CA VAL A 125 2.36 6.75 -7.67
C VAL A 125 1.75 5.44 -7.18
N ALA A 126 2.51 4.35 -7.30
CA ALA A 126 2.27 3.11 -6.58
C ALA A 126 3.23 3.02 -5.38
N MET A 127 2.74 2.50 -4.27
CA MET A 127 3.52 2.32 -3.06
C MET A 127 3.49 0.86 -2.60
N ILE A 128 4.66 0.30 -2.32
CA ILE A 128 4.77 -0.94 -1.55
C ILE A 128 4.87 -0.55 -0.09
N LEU A 129 3.90 -1.00 0.71
CA LEU A 129 3.85 -0.75 2.15
C LEU A 129 4.18 -2.05 2.88
N ALA A 130 5.46 -2.23 3.18
CA ALA A 130 5.99 -3.35 3.95
C ALA A 130 6.35 -2.90 5.37
N ASP A 131 6.75 -3.84 6.20
CA ASP A 131 7.25 -3.58 7.55
C ASP A 131 8.69 -4.08 7.74
N GLY A 132 9.33 -3.70 8.84
CA GLY A 132 10.71 -4.05 9.14
C GLY A 132 10.95 -5.56 9.28
N THR A 133 9.94 -6.35 9.66
CA THR A 133 10.05 -7.82 9.70
C THR A 133 10.15 -8.36 8.28
N MET A 134 9.23 -7.94 7.41
CA MET A 134 9.25 -8.33 6.00
C MET A 134 10.56 -7.94 5.31
N GLY A 135 11.10 -6.76 5.64
CA GLY A 135 12.37 -6.28 5.09
C GLY A 135 13.60 -7.09 5.51
N GLN A 136 13.52 -7.87 6.58
CA GLN A 136 14.61 -8.71 7.11
C GLN A 136 14.42 -10.21 6.84
N MET A 137 13.23 -10.62 6.39
CA MET A 137 12.94 -12.03 6.11
C MET A 137 13.73 -12.54 4.90
N MET A 138 14.12 -13.80 4.98
CA MET A 138 14.72 -14.56 3.88
C MET A 138 13.85 -15.77 3.58
N GLU A 139 13.27 -15.79 2.39
CA GLU A 139 12.47 -16.92 1.88
C GLU A 139 12.92 -17.24 0.44
N PRO A 140 12.74 -18.47 -0.03
CA PRO A 140 12.95 -18.80 -1.44
C PRO A 140 12.03 -17.95 -2.33
N VAL A 141 12.57 -17.39 -3.41
CA VAL A 141 11.82 -16.55 -4.35
C VAL A 141 12.03 -17.06 -5.76
N SER A 142 10.93 -17.32 -6.48
CA SER A 142 10.96 -17.45 -7.93
C SER A 142 10.96 -16.05 -8.56
N LEU A 143 11.90 -15.83 -9.47
CA LEU A 143 11.97 -14.60 -10.25
C LEU A 143 11.33 -14.76 -11.64
N ASP A 144 10.57 -15.84 -11.86
CA ASP A 144 9.69 -15.99 -13.02
C ASP A 144 8.58 -14.95 -12.90
N VAL A 145 8.89 -13.76 -13.31
CA VAL A 145 7.92 -12.66 -13.43
C VAL A 145 7.27 -12.75 -14.80
N SER A 146 5.94 -12.64 -14.82
CA SER A 146 5.17 -12.45 -16.03
C SER A 146 5.74 -11.30 -16.88
N GLU A 147 5.55 -11.35 -18.20
CA GLU A 147 5.92 -10.24 -19.07
C GLU A 147 5.40 -8.92 -18.53
N GLN A 148 6.31 -7.94 -18.45
CA GLN A 148 5.95 -6.61 -17.98
C GLN A 148 5.15 -5.89 -19.06
N ALA A 149 4.04 -5.27 -18.66
CA ALA A 149 3.27 -4.45 -19.56
C ALA A 149 4.08 -3.22 -20.02
N THR A 150 3.99 -2.92 -21.30
CA THR A 150 4.61 -1.73 -21.88
C THR A 150 3.54 -0.71 -22.22
N TYR A 151 3.71 0.51 -21.74
CA TYR A 151 2.78 1.62 -21.96
C TYR A 151 3.48 2.71 -22.76
N GLU A 152 2.78 3.23 -23.77
CA GLU A 152 3.28 4.37 -24.54
C GLU A 152 3.32 5.64 -23.68
N LYS A 153 4.44 6.35 -23.71
CA LYS A 153 4.67 7.55 -22.88
C LYS A 153 4.84 8.80 -23.74
N THR A 154 3.87 9.05 -24.60
CA THR A 154 3.84 10.23 -25.49
C THR A 154 3.89 11.57 -24.76
N TRP A 155 3.49 11.58 -23.50
CA TRP A 155 3.50 12.72 -22.60
C TRP A 155 4.89 13.06 -22.04
N ALA A 156 5.89 12.16 -22.18
CA ALA A 156 7.21 12.30 -21.56
C ALA A 156 8.04 13.44 -22.19
N VAL A 157 8.87 14.06 -21.36
CA VAL A 157 9.77 15.14 -21.77
C VAL A 157 11.08 14.54 -22.32
N THR A 158 11.01 14.03 -23.54
CA THR A 158 12.13 13.31 -24.20
C THR A 158 12.84 14.15 -25.29
N GLY A 159 12.54 15.45 -25.35
CA GLY A 159 12.97 16.31 -26.44
C GLY A 159 12.01 16.22 -27.65
N THR A 160 12.07 17.20 -28.53
CA THR A 160 11.16 17.30 -29.69
C THR A 160 11.83 16.94 -31.00
N LYS A 161 13.15 17.02 -31.08
CA LYS A 161 13.93 16.93 -32.31
C LYS A 161 13.41 17.85 -33.42
N LEU A 162 12.63 18.88 -33.07
CA LEU A 162 11.88 19.76 -33.95
C LEU A 162 10.78 19.08 -34.78
N GLU A 163 10.42 17.86 -34.45
CA GLU A 163 9.40 17.04 -35.13
C GLU A 163 8.00 17.16 -34.52
N ARG A 164 7.91 17.64 -33.30
CA ARG A 164 6.66 17.79 -32.54
C ARG A 164 6.67 18.98 -31.59
N LYS A 165 5.50 19.33 -31.03
CA LYS A 165 5.39 20.33 -29.97
C LYS A 165 6.03 19.83 -28.66
N HIS A 166 6.39 20.76 -27.80
CA HIS A 166 6.88 20.44 -26.45
C HIS A 166 5.79 19.77 -25.60
N ASN A 167 6.18 18.77 -24.83
CA ASN A 167 5.40 18.32 -23.71
C ASN A 167 5.74 19.19 -22.50
N ILE A 168 4.74 19.59 -21.77
CA ILE A 168 4.87 20.38 -20.54
C ILE A 168 4.37 19.52 -19.38
N ILE A 169 5.22 19.31 -18.39
CA ILE A 169 4.87 18.65 -17.15
C ILE A 169 4.98 19.69 -16.05
N ASN A 170 3.86 20.05 -15.46
CA ASN A 170 3.77 21.11 -14.47
C ASN A 170 2.60 20.82 -13.53
N SER A 171 2.77 21.10 -12.24
CA SER A 171 1.71 21.01 -11.22
C SER A 171 1.16 22.40 -10.84
N LEU A 172 1.77 23.49 -11.34
CA LEU A 172 1.29 24.83 -11.07
C LEU A 172 0.07 25.14 -11.94
N SER A 173 -1.05 25.48 -11.34
CA SER A 173 -2.22 26.05 -11.98
C SER A 173 -2.63 27.31 -11.22
N LEU A 174 -2.62 28.44 -11.89
CA LEU A 174 -2.99 29.74 -11.30
C LEU A 174 -4.46 30.10 -11.52
N VAL A 175 -5.16 29.32 -12.34
CA VAL A 175 -6.59 29.50 -12.64
C VAL A 175 -7.37 28.47 -11.83
N PRO A 176 -8.18 28.90 -10.83
CA PRO A 176 -8.87 27.99 -9.92
C PRO A 176 -9.76 26.98 -10.65
N GLU A 177 -10.48 27.40 -11.69
CA GLU A 177 -11.39 26.57 -12.47
C GLU A 177 -10.64 25.47 -13.25
N GLU A 178 -9.42 25.73 -13.71
CA GLU A 178 -8.57 24.72 -14.35
C GLU A 178 -8.07 23.71 -13.34
N LEU A 179 -7.66 24.16 -12.14
CA LEU A 179 -7.22 23.27 -11.07
C LEU A 179 -8.36 22.36 -10.59
N GLU A 180 -9.57 22.90 -10.44
CA GLU A 180 -10.76 22.12 -10.09
C GLU A 180 -11.02 21.04 -11.15
N LYS A 181 -10.99 21.39 -12.43
CA LYS A 181 -11.16 20.43 -13.53
C LYS A 181 -10.14 19.30 -13.47
N PHE A 182 -8.87 19.61 -13.28
CA PHE A 182 -7.82 18.58 -13.13
C PHE A 182 -8.05 17.67 -11.92
N ASN A 183 -8.52 18.20 -10.80
CA ASN A 183 -8.86 17.39 -9.64
C ASN A 183 -10.06 16.47 -9.92
N ILE A 184 -11.09 16.93 -10.60
CA ILE A 184 -12.23 16.11 -11.01
C ILE A 184 -11.77 14.98 -11.95
N GLU A 185 -10.94 15.28 -12.94
CA GLU A 185 -10.40 14.28 -13.86
C GLU A 185 -9.57 13.20 -13.10
N ARG A 186 -8.72 13.62 -12.12
CA ARG A 186 -8.01 12.68 -11.26
C ARG A 186 -8.95 11.81 -10.44
N TYR A 187 -9.98 12.38 -9.87
CA TYR A 187 -10.95 11.61 -9.10
C TYR A 187 -11.70 10.58 -9.93
N ASN A 188 -12.02 10.90 -11.19
CA ASN A 188 -12.59 9.94 -12.11
C ASN A 188 -11.63 8.78 -12.43
N LYS A 189 -10.33 9.10 -12.61
CA LYS A 189 -9.27 8.09 -12.71
C LYS A 189 -9.21 7.20 -11.45
N TYR A 190 -9.29 7.79 -10.26
CA TYR A 190 -9.28 7.03 -9.00
C TYR A 190 -10.46 6.08 -8.88
N LYS A 191 -11.67 6.47 -9.30
CA LYS A 191 -12.82 5.57 -9.37
C LYS A 191 -12.55 4.36 -10.27
N THR A 192 -11.96 4.60 -11.44
CA THR A 192 -11.56 3.50 -12.33
C THR A 192 -10.56 2.54 -11.66
N VAL A 193 -9.62 3.05 -10.88
CA VAL A 193 -8.68 2.22 -10.10
C VAL A 193 -9.42 1.45 -8.99
N GLU A 194 -10.34 2.10 -8.26
CA GLU A 194 -11.15 1.45 -7.22
C GLU A 194 -12.03 0.33 -7.78
N GLU A 195 -12.50 0.44 -9.00
CA GLU A 195 -13.34 -0.58 -9.66
C GLU A 195 -12.54 -1.77 -10.19
N ASN A 196 -11.29 -1.56 -10.62
CA ASN A 196 -10.55 -2.56 -11.38
C ASN A 196 -9.33 -3.17 -10.69
N GLU A 197 -8.78 -2.52 -9.65
CA GLU A 197 -7.48 -2.91 -9.11
C GLU A 197 -7.51 -3.34 -7.64
N VAL A 198 -8.68 -3.69 -7.12
CA VAL A 198 -8.79 -4.28 -5.77
C VAL A 198 -8.20 -5.68 -5.78
N LEU A 199 -7.22 -5.90 -4.93
CA LEU A 199 -6.62 -7.21 -4.67
C LEU A 199 -6.86 -7.60 -3.22
N VAL A 200 -7.45 -8.77 -3.02
CA VAL A 200 -7.80 -9.29 -1.70
C VAL A 200 -7.63 -10.81 -1.66
N GLU A 201 -7.20 -11.33 -0.53
CA GLU A 201 -7.23 -12.76 -0.22
C GLU A 201 -8.33 -12.99 0.80
N GLU A 202 -9.24 -13.91 0.49
CA GLU A 202 -10.21 -14.45 1.43
C GLU A 202 -9.73 -15.83 1.88
N TYR A 203 -9.62 -16.04 3.18
CA TYR A 203 -9.17 -17.31 3.76
C TYR A 203 -10.17 -17.80 4.78
N MET A 204 -10.83 -18.92 4.47
CA MET A 204 -11.85 -19.56 5.32
C MET A 204 -12.99 -18.60 5.73
N THR A 205 -13.45 -17.75 4.80
CA THR A 205 -14.50 -16.75 5.08
C THR A 205 -15.92 -17.26 4.82
N GLU A 206 -16.10 -18.36 4.10
CA GLU A 206 -17.40 -18.83 3.60
C GLU A 206 -18.38 -19.18 4.72
N ASP A 207 -17.87 -19.73 5.80
CA ASP A 207 -18.65 -20.14 6.97
C ASP A 207 -18.32 -19.36 8.25
N ALA A 208 -17.56 -18.27 8.12
CA ALA A 208 -17.02 -17.55 9.25
C ALA A 208 -18.08 -16.72 10.00
N ASP A 209 -18.19 -16.96 11.31
CA ASP A 209 -18.93 -16.12 12.24
C ASP A 209 -18.13 -14.86 12.63
N ILE A 210 -16.81 -14.98 12.69
CA ILE A 210 -15.86 -13.90 13.00
C ILE A 210 -14.90 -13.74 11.85
N VAL A 211 -14.67 -12.51 11.41
CA VAL A 211 -13.78 -12.21 10.30
C VAL A 211 -12.63 -11.35 10.79
N LEU A 212 -11.40 -11.87 10.71
CA LEU A 212 -10.21 -11.07 10.91
C LEU A 212 -9.93 -10.23 9.66
N VAL A 213 -9.43 -9.01 9.84
CA VAL A 213 -8.92 -8.18 8.77
C VAL A 213 -7.49 -7.79 9.12
N ALA A 214 -6.54 -8.19 8.29
CA ALA A 214 -5.11 -7.97 8.55
C ALA A 214 -4.30 -7.95 7.26
N TYR A 215 -3.19 -7.20 7.23
CA TYR A 215 -2.25 -7.19 6.10
C TYR A 215 -0.81 -7.48 6.57
N GLY A 216 0.08 -7.75 5.62
CA GLY A 216 1.50 -7.96 5.89
C GLY A 216 1.75 -9.07 6.91
N ILE A 217 2.65 -8.82 7.86
CA ILE A 217 3.02 -9.81 8.89
C ILE A 217 1.86 -10.11 9.85
N ALA A 218 0.99 -9.13 10.13
CA ALA A 218 -0.19 -9.34 10.98
C ALA A 218 -1.14 -10.38 10.37
N ALA A 219 -1.29 -10.42 9.05
CA ALA A 219 -2.08 -11.45 8.36
C ALA A 219 -1.46 -12.85 8.50
N ARG A 220 -0.12 -12.95 8.44
CA ARG A 220 0.57 -14.24 8.66
C ARG A 220 0.34 -14.77 10.07
N VAL A 221 0.44 -13.93 11.08
CA VAL A 221 0.16 -14.28 12.48
C VAL A 221 -1.29 -14.71 12.64
N SER A 222 -2.21 -13.99 12.01
CA SER A 222 -3.65 -14.28 12.06
C SER A 222 -4.00 -15.68 11.52
N LYS A 223 -3.33 -16.15 10.48
CA LYS A 223 -3.56 -17.51 9.94
C LYS A 223 -3.27 -18.62 10.97
N ASN A 224 -2.24 -18.45 11.81
CA ASN A 224 -1.94 -19.40 12.87
C ASN A 224 -3.02 -19.38 13.98
N ALA A 225 -3.49 -18.19 14.35
CA ALA A 225 -4.58 -18.05 15.32
C ALA A 225 -5.90 -18.64 14.79
N ILE A 226 -6.20 -18.48 13.50
CA ILE A 226 -7.36 -19.09 12.84
C ILE A 226 -7.29 -20.61 12.92
N ALA A 227 -6.14 -21.21 12.63
CA ALA A 227 -5.97 -22.66 12.73
C ALA A 227 -6.24 -23.18 14.14
N ALA A 228 -5.75 -22.48 15.18
CA ALA A 228 -6.00 -22.81 16.57
C ALA A 228 -7.49 -22.64 16.96
N ALA A 229 -8.11 -21.53 16.58
CA ALA A 229 -9.53 -21.27 16.87
C ALA A 229 -10.46 -22.30 16.19
N ARG A 230 -10.18 -22.66 14.94
CA ARG A 230 -10.96 -23.68 14.21
C ARG A 230 -10.79 -25.06 14.81
N ALA A 231 -9.63 -25.40 15.36
CA ALA A 231 -9.42 -26.65 16.10
C ALA A 231 -10.30 -26.71 17.39
N GLU A 232 -10.67 -25.57 17.95
CA GLU A 232 -11.62 -25.43 19.05
C GLU A 232 -13.08 -25.30 18.58
N GLY A 233 -13.35 -25.42 17.28
CA GLY A 233 -14.70 -25.35 16.69
C GLY A 233 -15.21 -23.93 16.43
N ILE A 234 -14.37 -22.89 16.57
CA ILE A 234 -14.75 -21.50 16.33
C ILE A 234 -14.65 -21.20 14.83
N LYS A 235 -15.75 -20.76 14.21
CA LYS A 235 -15.80 -20.42 12.79
C LYS A 235 -15.22 -19.02 12.56
N VAL A 236 -13.95 -18.95 12.23
CA VAL A 236 -13.23 -17.70 11.99
C VAL A 236 -12.51 -17.74 10.64
N GLY A 237 -12.52 -16.63 9.92
CA GLY A 237 -11.83 -16.45 8.63
C GLY A 237 -10.99 -15.17 8.60
N LEU A 238 -10.27 -14.94 7.51
CA LEU A 238 -9.45 -13.76 7.29
C LEU A 238 -9.77 -13.13 5.95
N VAL A 239 -9.98 -11.83 5.95
CA VAL A 239 -9.85 -10.98 4.78
C VAL A 239 -8.49 -10.28 4.85
N ARG A 240 -7.63 -10.55 3.90
CA ARG A 240 -6.33 -9.90 3.77
C ARG A 240 -6.34 -8.91 2.60
N PRO A 241 -6.43 -7.61 2.84
CA PRO A 241 -6.19 -6.63 1.80
C PRO A 241 -4.76 -6.79 1.27
N ILE A 242 -4.62 -6.99 -0.04
CA ILE A 242 -3.33 -6.91 -0.75
C ILE A 242 -3.17 -5.49 -1.26
N THR A 243 -4.26 -4.87 -1.76
CA THR A 243 -4.34 -3.43 -1.93
C THR A 243 -4.92 -2.81 -0.66
N LEU A 244 -4.20 -1.86 -0.06
CA LEU A 244 -4.71 -1.02 1.03
C LEU A 244 -5.41 0.22 0.49
N TRP A 245 -5.02 0.67 -0.70
CA TRP A 245 -5.80 1.52 -1.55
C TRP A 245 -5.60 1.07 -3.02
N PRO A 246 -6.69 0.75 -3.73
CA PRO A 246 -8.09 0.72 -3.28
C PRO A 246 -8.36 -0.37 -2.22
N PHE A 247 -9.18 -0.05 -1.22
CA PHE A 247 -9.53 -0.96 -0.14
C PHE A 247 -10.65 -1.93 -0.55
N PRO A 248 -10.67 -3.20 -0.13
CA PRO A 248 -11.67 -4.20 -0.55
C PRO A 248 -13.03 -4.03 0.13
N LYS A 249 -13.64 -2.86 -0.08
CA LYS A 249 -14.92 -2.46 0.54
C LYS A 249 -16.04 -3.43 0.24
N ALA A 250 -16.16 -3.88 -1.02
CA ALA A 250 -17.25 -4.77 -1.45
C ALA A 250 -17.20 -6.15 -0.75
N THR A 251 -15.99 -6.71 -0.59
CA THR A 251 -15.79 -7.98 0.15
C THR A 251 -16.24 -7.85 1.61
N LEU A 252 -15.78 -6.80 2.29
CA LEU A 252 -16.13 -6.59 3.71
C LEU A 252 -17.61 -6.25 3.87
N GLU A 253 -18.19 -5.44 2.98
CA GLU A 253 -19.63 -5.16 3.00
C GLU A 253 -20.44 -6.46 2.84
N LYS A 254 -20.10 -7.32 1.87
CA LYS A 254 -20.75 -8.62 1.67
C LYS A 254 -20.69 -9.47 2.93
N LEU A 255 -19.52 -9.63 3.54
CA LEU A 255 -19.33 -10.43 4.76
C LEU A 255 -20.05 -9.82 5.98
N SER A 256 -20.26 -8.50 6.01
CA SER A 256 -20.99 -7.85 7.13
C SER A 256 -22.45 -8.27 7.25
N HIS A 257 -23.02 -8.92 6.23
CA HIS A 257 -24.39 -9.44 6.28
C HIS A 257 -24.47 -10.76 7.06
N THR A 258 -23.42 -11.56 7.05
CA THR A 258 -23.41 -12.92 7.64
C THR A 258 -22.55 -13.01 8.90
N ALA A 259 -21.38 -12.37 8.94
CA ALA A 259 -20.51 -12.36 10.09
C ALA A 259 -21.17 -11.71 11.32
N LYS A 260 -20.79 -12.17 12.51
CA LYS A 260 -21.23 -11.62 13.80
C LYS A 260 -20.35 -10.46 14.28
N ALA A 261 -19.04 -10.56 14.01
CA ALA A 261 -18.07 -9.54 14.40
C ALA A 261 -16.87 -9.53 13.44
N PHE A 262 -16.16 -8.40 13.42
CA PHE A 262 -14.86 -8.23 12.75
C PHE A 262 -13.78 -7.93 13.77
N ILE A 263 -12.54 -8.29 13.46
CA ILE A 263 -11.37 -7.95 14.27
C ILE A 263 -10.29 -7.40 13.34
N SER A 264 -9.94 -6.12 13.48
CA SER A 264 -8.77 -5.56 12.81
C SER A 264 -7.51 -5.96 13.59
N VAL A 265 -6.56 -6.64 12.93
CA VAL A 265 -5.30 -7.06 13.55
C VAL A 265 -4.18 -6.20 12.99
N GLU A 266 -3.56 -5.37 13.84
CA GLU A 266 -2.66 -4.31 13.39
C GLU A 266 -1.42 -4.15 14.27
N MET A 267 -0.31 -3.71 13.65
CA MET A 267 0.86 -3.20 14.38
C MET A 267 0.84 -1.66 14.45
N SER A 268 -0.30 -1.12 14.88
CA SER A 268 -0.58 0.31 15.07
C SER A 268 -1.54 0.53 16.24
N MET A 269 -1.91 1.75 16.53
CA MET A 269 -2.92 2.07 17.55
C MET A 269 -4.34 2.11 16.98
N GLY A 270 -4.56 1.45 15.82
CA GLY A 270 -5.84 1.39 15.14
C GLY A 270 -5.93 2.44 14.03
N GLN A 271 -5.52 2.07 12.82
CA GLN A 271 -5.64 2.92 11.63
C GLN A 271 -6.47 2.22 10.55
N MET A 272 -6.18 0.96 10.23
CA MET A 272 -6.96 0.21 9.26
C MET A 272 -8.39 -0.07 9.76
N ILE A 273 -8.57 -0.19 11.06
CA ILE A 273 -9.90 -0.43 11.68
C ILE A 273 -10.95 0.58 11.20
N GLU A 274 -10.58 1.85 11.00
CA GLU A 274 -11.51 2.87 10.49
C GLU A 274 -12.02 2.53 9.08
N ASP A 275 -11.15 2.03 8.21
CA ASP A 275 -11.58 1.58 6.88
C ASP A 275 -12.40 0.28 6.94
N VAL A 276 -12.16 -0.59 7.91
CA VAL A 276 -12.98 -1.79 8.15
C VAL A 276 -14.37 -1.38 8.62
N GLU A 277 -14.49 -0.46 9.57
CA GLU A 277 -15.76 0.07 10.04
C GLU A 277 -16.57 0.72 8.92
N LEU A 278 -15.92 1.57 8.13
CA LEU A 278 -16.54 2.20 6.97
C LEU A 278 -16.98 1.17 5.91
N ALA A 279 -16.14 0.18 5.62
CA ALA A 279 -16.43 -0.85 4.62
C ALA A 279 -17.57 -1.78 5.05
N THR A 280 -17.67 -2.10 6.34
CA THR A 280 -18.78 -2.87 6.92
C THR A 280 -20.02 -2.01 7.17
N ARG A 281 -19.96 -0.69 6.89
CA ARG A 281 -21.00 0.30 7.20
C ARG A 281 -21.42 0.28 8.66
N CYS A 282 -20.50 -0.01 9.56
CA CYS A 282 -20.73 -0.14 10.99
C CYS A 282 -21.90 -1.10 11.37
N ARG A 283 -22.21 -2.09 10.51
CA ARG A 283 -23.32 -3.03 10.75
C ARG A 283 -23.02 -4.03 11.85
N LYS A 284 -21.75 -4.29 12.10
CA LYS A 284 -21.28 -5.28 13.07
C LYS A 284 -20.19 -4.67 13.93
N PRO A 285 -19.99 -5.16 15.16
CA PRO A 285 -18.87 -4.74 15.98
C PRO A 285 -17.54 -4.99 15.25
N VAL A 286 -16.65 -4.04 15.32
CA VAL A 286 -15.26 -4.16 14.86
C VAL A 286 -14.36 -3.98 16.07
N LEU A 287 -13.64 -5.03 16.45
CA LEU A 287 -12.71 -5.00 17.57
C LEU A 287 -11.28 -4.77 17.07
N LEU A 288 -10.46 -4.17 17.89
CA LEU A 288 -9.05 -3.97 17.63
C LEU A 288 -8.23 -5.01 18.40
N CYS A 289 -7.38 -5.75 17.68
CA CYS A 289 -6.32 -6.59 18.21
C CYS A 289 -4.98 -6.02 17.76
N ASN A 290 -4.27 -5.29 18.63
CA ASN A 290 -3.11 -4.54 18.18
C ASN A 290 -1.91 -4.62 19.13
N ARG A 291 -0.77 -4.31 18.54
CA ARG A 291 0.49 -3.98 19.23
C ARG A 291 1.08 -2.76 18.54
N SER A 292 1.92 -2.03 19.24
CA SER A 292 2.61 -0.85 18.70
C SER A 292 4.04 -0.78 19.20
N GLY A 293 4.80 0.25 18.77
CA GLY A 293 6.18 0.50 19.24
C GLY A 293 7.17 -0.59 18.88
N GLY A 294 6.93 -1.36 17.81
CA GLY A 294 7.82 -2.44 17.36
C GLY A 294 7.41 -3.84 17.81
N MET A 295 6.32 -3.96 18.53
CA MET A 295 5.79 -5.25 18.96
C MET A 295 4.85 -5.83 17.89
N ILE A 296 4.94 -7.14 17.69
CA ILE A 296 4.09 -7.89 16.77
C ILE A 296 2.99 -8.60 17.58
N PRO A 297 1.71 -8.62 17.14
CA PRO A 297 0.68 -9.46 17.73
C PRO A 297 1.11 -10.93 17.72
N THR A 298 0.81 -11.67 18.79
CA THR A 298 1.09 -13.11 18.83
C THR A 298 -0.17 -13.90 18.46
N PRO A 299 -0.03 -15.16 17.95
CA PRO A 299 -1.19 -16.01 17.69
C PRO A 299 -2.12 -16.18 18.90
N GLU A 300 -1.55 -16.25 20.11
CA GLU A 300 -2.30 -16.39 21.37
C GLU A 300 -3.11 -15.14 21.67
N ALA A 301 -2.53 -13.95 21.44
CA ALA A 301 -3.25 -12.69 21.64
C ALA A 301 -4.40 -12.53 20.64
N VAL A 302 -4.20 -12.94 19.39
CA VAL A 302 -5.25 -12.93 18.36
C VAL A 302 -6.33 -13.95 18.71
N LEU A 303 -5.97 -15.17 19.16
CA LEU A 303 -6.92 -16.20 19.59
C LEU A 303 -7.77 -15.72 20.78
N ALA A 304 -7.15 -15.09 21.78
CA ALA A 304 -7.88 -14.50 22.90
C ALA A 304 -8.91 -13.46 22.45
N LYS A 305 -8.54 -12.61 21.47
CA LYS A 305 -9.46 -11.62 20.89
C LYS A 305 -10.58 -12.27 20.08
N ILE A 306 -10.33 -13.39 19.40
CA ILE A 306 -11.34 -14.18 18.70
C ILE A 306 -12.36 -14.72 19.71
N LYS A 307 -11.91 -15.29 20.84
CA LYS A 307 -12.78 -15.80 21.91
C LYS A 307 -13.64 -14.68 22.50
N GLU A 308 -13.03 -13.53 22.82
CA GLU A 308 -13.76 -12.34 23.29
C GLU A 308 -14.87 -11.93 22.30
N ALA A 309 -14.56 -11.84 21.01
CA ALA A 309 -15.55 -11.50 19.99
C ALA A 309 -16.66 -12.55 19.84
N GLY A 310 -16.36 -13.80 20.11
CA GLY A 310 -17.32 -14.92 20.12
C GLY A 310 -18.13 -15.05 21.40
N GLY A 311 -17.84 -14.27 22.44
CA GLY A 311 -18.46 -14.44 23.79
C GLY A 311 -18.11 -15.76 24.45
N ILE A 312 -16.91 -16.29 24.18
CA ILE A 312 -16.39 -17.58 24.70
C ILE A 312 -15.34 -17.24 25.77
N GLU A 313 -15.52 -17.76 26.97
CA GLU A 313 -14.57 -17.63 28.08
C GLU A 313 -13.34 -18.55 27.94
#